data_1040ba7c3a20b5c4ebe41e619deb129e
#
_entry.id   1040ba7c3a20b5c4ebe41e619deb129e
#
_cell.length_a   1.000
_cell.length_b   1.000
_cell.length_c   1.000
_cell.angle_alpha   90.00
_cell.angle_beta   90.00
_cell.angle_gamma   90.00
#
_symmetry.space_group_name_H-M   'P 1'
#
loop_
_entity.id
_entity.type
_entity.pdbx_description
1 polymer ?
#
loop_
_entity_poly.entity_id
_entity_poly.type
_entity_poly.pdbx_seq_one_letter_code
_entity_poly.pdbx_strand_id
1 'polypeptide(L)'
;MKYCRDTMSKYSKLLFQVTPSKLSEEQIKQVEEYIDLHKNDYRKSDAAKLKAKERMLKQWQDNEYRENQSRKLKAFYSSEENKAKTSERNKNAWNGDTTRKEKQSNLMTNLNKQRFSNCGITAGEIEREKSLPKNSINYLSQKLFNKPYPELNKEEVEKVIGLAKPYSKSYVEIEIYNWIKEIYSGEIIHNNRTILDGKELDIYIPEKKLAIEYDGLYWHCSLNKENDYHFNKTKACDNKGIRLIHIREDLWRDKTPIMKSIIASALGIYTTKIYARNTEVREIDRHTAEVFFNTNHLKGFSNSDFAFYGLYYKEELVQCVSFRKLFCYSNRGKVVELSRMATKLNCEVLGGFSKLMKHAISKEQFEEVESFVDKSIYSGYGYKDWELVDYSKPGYIYTDGKQVYSRQKYMKSKCIEYWGMDSNFTEEQMCNANGLFRLYDSGNLLLRWSK
;
A
#
# COMPACT_ATOMS: atom_id res chain seq x y z
N MET A 1 -36.98 9.34 36.26
CA MET A 1 -36.17 9.38 35.02
C MET A 1 -34.84 8.68 35.28
N LYS A 2 -34.58 7.62 34.57
CA LYS A 2 -33.38 6.78 34.70
C LYS A 2 -32.11 7.41 34.08
N TYR A 3 -32.28 8.41 33.22
CA TYR A 3 -31.20 9.05 32.44
C TYR A 3 -31.12 10.55 32.73
N CYS A 4 -29.95 11.17 32.45
CA CYS A 4 -29.73 12.57 32.63
C CYS A 4 -30.61 13.41 31.68
N ARG A 5 -30.86 14.66 32.05
CA ARG A 5 -31.79 15.59 31.36
C ARG A 5 -31.46 15.79 29.88
N ASP A 6 -30.17 15.84 29.54
CA ASP A 6 -29.72 16.06 28.17
C ASP A 6 -29.97 14.82 27.29
N THR A 7 -29.75 13.61 27.83
CA THR A 7 -30.02 12.35 27.14
C THR A 7 -31.52 12.19 26.90
N MET A 8 -32.32 12.43 27.91
CA MET A 8 -33.79 12.42 27.79
C MET A 8 -34.29 13.44 26.78
N SER A 9 -33.75 14.68 26.81
CA SER A 9 -34.14 15.73 25.85
C SER A 9 -33.86 15.36 24.41
N LYS A 10 -32.75 14.69 24.15
CA LYS A 10 -32.38 14.23 22.79
C LYS A 10 -33.36 13.20 22.28
N TYR A 11 -33.65 12.18 23.08
CA TYR A 11 -34.47 11.06 22.62
C TYR A 11 -35.96 11.33 22.65
N SER A 12 -36.42 12.22 23.56
CA SER A 12 -37.81 12.70 23.54
C SER A 12 -38.13 13.55 22.29
N LYS A 13 -37.17 14.36 21.84
CA LYS A 13 -37.27 15.08 20.57
C LYS A 13 -37.26 14.14 19.37
N LEU A 14 -36.42 13.11 19.44
CA LEU A 14 -36.31 12.10 18.36
C LEU A 14 -37.59 11.28 18.18
N LEU A 15 -38.19 10.81 19.27
CA LEU A 15 -39.31 9.88 19.23
C LEU A 15 -40.68 10.60 19.20
N PHE A 16 -40.82 11.72 19.89
CA PHE A 16 -42.10 12.38 20.08
C PHE A 16 -42.11 13.88 19.70
N GLN A 17 -40.96 14.43 19.27
CA GLN A 17 -40.76 15.85 18.89
C GLN A 17 -41.11 16.85 20.00
N VAL A 18 -41.08 16.42 21.27
CA VAL A 18 -41.39 17.24 22.45
C VAL A 18 -40.24 17.25 23.46
N THR A 19 -40.25 18.20 24.37
CA THR A 19 -39.29 18.26 25.47
C THR A 19 -39.66 17.26 26.57
N PRO A 20 -38.70 16.76 27.38
CA PRO A 20 -38.96 15.77 28.44
C PRO A 20 -40.04 16.18 29.46
N SER A 21 -40.21 17.48 29.71
CA SER A 21 -41.24 18.01 30.63
C SER A 21 -42.66 17.94 30.09
N LYS A 22 -42.85 17.60 28.82
CA LYS A 22 -44.14 17.46 28.15
C LYS A 22 -44.51 16.02 27.83
N LEU A 23 -43.67 15.05 28.24
CA LEU A 23 -43.92 13.62 28.06
C LEU A 23 -44.87 13.09 29.12
N SER A 24 -45.77 12.19 28.73
CA SER A 24 -46.53 11.35 29.68
C SER A 24 -45.61 10.31 30.33
N GLU A 25 -46.05 9.71 31.46
CA GLU A 25 -45.29 8.66 32.15
C GLU A 25 -44.99 7.46 31.22
N GLU A 26 -45.95 7.12 30.39
CA GLU A 26 -45.81 6.02 29.41
C GLU A 26 -44.80 6.37 28.30
N GLN A 27 -44.81 7.61 27.82
CA GLN A 27 -43.81 8.10 26.85
C GLN A 27 -42.40 8.19 27.46
N ILE A 28 -42.29 8.55 28.74
CA ILE A 28 -41.00 8.54 29.45
C ILE A 28 -40.43 7.13 29.48
N LYS A 29 -41.27 6.13 29.79
CA LYS A 29 -40.86 4.72 29.81
C LYS A 29 -40.39 4.25 28.42
N GLN A 30 -41.13 4.58 27.35
CA GLN A 30 -40.74 4.28 25.96
C GLN A 30 -39.41 4.93 25.56
N VAL A 31 -39.14 6.17 26.00
CA VAL A 31 -37.84 6.84 25.78
C VAL A 31 -36.73 6.11 26.52
N GLU A 32 -36.96 5.71 27.78
CA GLU A 32 -35.97 4.98 28.59
C GLU A 32 -35.66 3.59 28.00
N GLU A 33 -36.66 2.85 27.54
CA GLU A 33 -36.51 1.57 26.86
C GLU A 33 -35.75 1.73 25.53
N TYR A 34 -36.06 2.74 24.74
CA TYR A 34 -35.36 3.05 23.52
C TYR A 34 -33.89 3.38 23.78
N ILE A 35 -33.58 4.13 24.82
CA ILE A 35 -32.20 4.45 25.23
C ILE A 35 -31.46 3.18 25.65
N ASP A 36 -32.10 2.31 26.42
CA ASP A 36 -31.47 1.02 26.82
C ASP A 36 -31.14 0.12 25.65
N LEU A 37 -32.04 0.05 24.67
CA LEU A 37 -31.86 -0.76 23.46
C LEU A 37 -30.70 -0.26 22.59
N HIS A 38 -30.56 1.09 22.47
CA HIS A 38 -29.61 1.75 21.58
C HIS A 38 -28.35 2.29 22.29
N LYS A 39 -28.18 1.99 23.57
CA LYS A 39 -27.09 2.46 24.43
C LYS A 39 -25.70 2.08 23.89
N ASN A 40 -25.59 0.93 23.27
CA ASN A 40 -24.34 0.46 22.66
C ASN A 40 -24.11 1.07 21.26
N ASP A 41 -25.16 1.41 20.52
CA ASP A 41 -25.06 2.02 19.19
C ASP A 41 -24.60 3.48 19.27
N TYR A 42 -25.07 4.22 20.31
CA TYR A 42 -24.63 5.58 20.54
C TYR A 42 -23.12 5.67 20.85
N ARG A 43 -22.58 4.76 21.67
CA ARG A 43 -21.13 4.71 21.98
C ARG A 43 -20.27 4.40 20.76
N LYS A 44 -20.84 3.73 19.78
CA LYS A 44 -20.20 3.37 18.49
C LYS A 44 -20.50 4.37 17.37
N SER A 45 -21.41 5.33 17.58
CA SER A 45 -21.81 6.29 16.55
C SER A 45 -20.67 7.26 16.22
N ASP A 46 -20.57 7.66 14.97
CA ASP A 46 -19.53 8.59 14.52
C ASP A 46 -19.66 9.97 15.21
N ALA A 47 -20.87 10.36 15.60
CA ALA A 47 -21.10 11.56 16.40
C ALA A 47 -20.52 11.46 17.83
N ALA A 48 -20.60 10.29 18.48
CA ALA A 48 -19.98 10.07 19.79
C ALA A 48 -18.46 10.02 19.70
N LYS A 49 -17.94 9.41 18.65
CA LYS A 49 -16.49 9.42 18.36
C LYS A 49 -15.99 10.83 18.07
N LEU A 50 -16.74 11.62 17.31
CA LEU A 50 -16.41 13.02 17.01
C LEU A 50 -16.40 13.86 18.28
N LYS A 51 -17.42 13.75 19.12
CA LYS A 51 -17.52 14.48 20.40
C LYS A 51 -16.46 14.07 21.43
N ALA A 52 -16.08 12.78 21.46
CA ALA A 52 -14.97 12.28 22.25
C ALA A 52 -13.62 12.81 21.72
N LYS A 53 -13.48 12.88 20.41
CA LYS A 53 -12.31 13.44 19.72
C LYS A 53 -12.18 14.95 19.99
N GLU A 54 -13.25 15.72 19.91
CA GLU A 54 -13.27 17.15 20.22
C GLU A 54 -12.90 17.43 21.68
N ARG A 55 -13.44 16.63 22.61
CA ARG A 55 -13.12 16.75 24.05
C ARG A 55 -11.64 16.42 24.31
N MET A 56 -11.13 15.39 23.67
CA MET A 56 -9.71 15.01 23.75
C MET A 56 -8.81 16.08 23.12
N LEU A 57 -9.18 16.62 21.96
CA LEU A 57 -8.48 17.73 21.30
C LEU A 57 -8.42 18.98 22.21
N LYS A 58 -9.51 19.32 22.86
CA LYS A 58 -9.56 20.46 23.77
C LYS A 58 -8.67 20.26 25.01
N GLN A 59 -8.60 19.04 25.56
CA GLN A 59 -7.69 18.71 26.66
C GLN A 59 -6.21 18.72 26.21
N TRP A 60 -5.93 18.29 24.96
CA TRP A 60 -4.59 18.30 24.41
C TRP A 60 -4.12 19.68 23.91
N GLN A 61 -5.01 20.66 23.80
CA GLN A 61 -4.67 22.08 23.55
C GLN A 61 -4.14 22.77 24.79
N ASP A 62 -4.42 22.25 26.00
CA ASP A 62 -3.90 22.77 27.27
C ASP A 62 -2.44 22.33 27.44
N ASN A 63 -1.55 23.32 27.48
CA ASN A 63 -0.10 23.10 27.63
C ASN A 63 0.23 22.43 28.97
N GLU A 64 -0.41 22.85 30.06
CA GLU A 64 -0.20 22.31 31.39
C GLU A 64 -0.66 20.85 31.47
N TYR A 65 -1.79 20.53 30.87
CA TYR A 65 -2.28 19.15 30.78
C TYR A 65 -1.29 18.25 30.01
N ARG A 66 -0.76 18.71 28.85
CA ARG A 66 0.21 17.96 28.05
C ARG A 66 1.52 17.71 28.79
N GLU A 67 2.07 18.73 29.40
CA GLU A 67 3.31 18.60 30.17
C GLU A 67 3.13 17.65 31.36
N ASN A 68 1.99 17.73 32.03
CA ASN A 68 1.65 16.86 33.15
C ASN A 68 1.49 15.40 32.70
N GLN A 69 0.84 15.14 31.56
CA GLN A 69 0.72 13.79 30.98
C GLN A 69 2.09 13.28 30.51
N SER A 70 2.88 14.09 29.84
CA SER A 70 4.23 13.71 29.39
C SER A 70 5.15 13.38 30.58
N ARG A 71 5.07 14.18 31.66
CA ARG A 71 5.82 13.95 32.89
C ARG A 71 5.40 12.65 33.59
N LYS A 72 4.09 12.40 33.68
CA LYS A 72 3.54 11.16 34.25
C LYS A 72 3.95 9.94 33.43
N LEU A 73 3.90 10.02 32.10
CA LEU A 73 4.30 8.93 31.21
C LEU A 73 5.82 8.67 31.31
N LYS A 74 6.63 9.71 31.28
CA LYS A 74 8.09 9.58 31.43
C LYS A 74 8.45 8.98 32.80
N ALA A 75 7.83 9.44 33.89
CA ALA A 75 8.02 8.89 35.23
C ALA A 75 7.58 7.43 35.31
N PHE A 76 6.47 7.08 34.68
CA PHE A 76 5.96 5.71 34.63
C PHE A 76 6.93 4.76 33.89
N TYR A 77 7.41 5.16 32.70
CA TYR A 77 8.33 4.33 31.91
C TYR A 77 9.79 4.39 32.34
N SER A 78 10.21 5.34 33.18
CA SER A 78 11.54 5.37 33.77
C SER A 78 11.69 4.45 34.97
N SER A 79 10.60 4.05 35.63
CA SER A 79 10.60 3.16 36.79
C SER A 79 10.73 1.69 36.36
N GLU A 80 11.82 1.01 36.79
CA GLU A 80 12.00 -0.42 36.54
C GLU A 80 10.87 -1.26 37.18
N GLU A 81 10.36 -0.81 38.33
CA GLU A 81 9.22 -1.43 39.01
C GLU A 81 7.95 -1.39 38.14
N ASN A 82 7.66 -0.27 37.47
CA ASN A 82 6.50 -0.14 36.59
C ASN A 82 6.67 -0.91 35.27
N LYS A 83 7.91 -1.01 34.77
CA LYS A 83 8.23 -1.89 33.63
C LYS A 83 7.99 -3.33 33.98
N ALA A 84 8.48 -3.78 35.15
CA ALA A 84 8.26 -5.13 35.65
C ALA A 84 6.78 -5.42 35.89
N LYS A 85 6.03 -4.52 36.54
CA LYS A 85 4.59 -4.64 36.78
C LYS A 85 3.79 -4.69 35.46
N THR A 86 4.19 -3.89 34.47
CA THR A 86 3.53 -3.90 33.13
C THR A 86 3.82 -5.21 32.39
N SER A 87 5.06 -5.68 32.46
CA SER A 87 5.45 -6.98 31.90
C SER A 87 4.71 -8.13 32.59
N GLU A 88 4.63 -8.12 33.89
CA GLU A 88 3.92 -9.11 34.70
C GLU A 88 2.40 -9.05 34.48
N ARG A 89 1.80 -7.86 34.41
CA ARG A 89 0.40 -7.66 34.07
C ARG A 89 0.08 -8.17 32.67
N ASN A 90 0.95 -7.93 31.70
CA ASN A 90 0.81 -8.45 30.34
C ASN A 90 0.98 -9.98 30.32
N LYS A 91 1.96 -10.55 31.05
CA LYS A 91 2.11 -11.99 31.22
C LYS A 91 0.89 -12.60 31.91
N ASN A 92 0.36 -11.96 32.95
CA ASN A 92 -0.79 -12.43 33.71
C ASN A 92 -2.11 -12.28 32.91
N ALA A 93 -2.24 -11.21 32.12
CA ALA A 93 -3.35 -11.07 31.17
C ALA A 93 -3.35 -12.17 30.09
N TRP A 94 -2.14 -12.67 29.71
CA TRP A 94 -1.98 -13.79 28.79
C TRP A 94 -2.02 -15.16 29.46
N ASN A 95 -1.56 -15.30 30.72
CA ASN A 95 -1.39 -16.60 31.39
C ASN A 95 -2.38 -16.86 32.53
N GLY A 96 -3.04 -15.84 33.07
CA GLY A 96 -3.73 -15.91 34.36
C GLY A 96 -5.26 -16.05 34.33
N ASP A 97 -5.91 -15.82 33.21
CA ASP A 97 -7.38 -15.94 33.14
C ASP A 97 -7.79 -17.17 32.32
N THR A 98 -7.64 -18.34 32.94
CA THR A 98 -8.14 -19.61 32.40
C THR A 98 -9.62 -19.52 32.05
N THR A 99 -10.44 -18.83 32.86
CA THR A 99 -11.87 -18.62 32.66
C THR A 99 -12.15 -17.77 31.43
N ARG A 100 -11.33 -16.76 31.14
CA ARG A 100 -11.48 -15.90 29.95
C ARG A 100 -11.01 -16.63 28.68
N LYS A 101 -9.90 -17.39 28.78
CA LYS A 101 -9.43 -18.26 27.69
C LYS A 101 -10.44 -19.37 27.40
N GLU A 102 -10.98 -19.99 28.41
CA GLU A 102 -12.03 -21.03 28.28
C GLU A 102 -13.32 -20.43 27.71
N LYS A 103 -13.80 -19.29 28.19
CA LYS A 103 -14.95 -18.58 27.62
C LYS A 103 -14.74 -18.21 26.17
N GLN A 104 -13.57 -17.69 25.82
CA GLN A 104 -13.23 -17.31 24.45
C GLN A 104 -13.03 -18.56 23.56
N SER A 105 -12.41 -19.63 24.09
CA SER A 105 -12.28 -20.92 23.42
C SER A 105 -13.64 -21.57 23.21
N ASN A 106 -14.51 -21.56 24.22
CA ASN A 106 -15.86 -22.12 24.15
C ASN A 106 -16.75 -21.30 23.20
N LEU A 107 -16.64 -19.96 23.19
CA LEU A 107 -17.35 -19.11 22.25
C LEU A 107 -16.91 -19.39 20.82
N MET A 108 -15.58 -19.46 20.58
CA MET A 108 -15.03 -19.80 19.26
C MET A 108 -15.38 -21.24 18.85
N THR A 109 -15.38 -22.16 19.78
CA THR A 109 -15.81 -23.57 19.53
C THR A 109 -17.27 -23.64 19.16
N ASN A 110 -18.14 -22.89 19.83
CA ASN A 110 -19.57 -22.84 19.53
C ASN A 110 -19.87 -22.13 18.22
N LEU A 111 -19.19 -21.00 17.93
CA LEU A 111 -19.27 -20.32 16.65
C LEU A 111 -18.79 -21.24 15.51
N ASN A 112 -17.71 -21.95 15.72
CA ASN A 112 -17.19 -22.90 14.75
C ASN A 112 -18.19 -24.11 14.61
N LYS A 113 -18.72 -24.66 15.68
CA LYS A 113 -19.73 -25.72 15.60
C LYS A 113 -20.99 -25.29 14.83
N GLN A 114 -21.50 -24.08 15.06
CA GLN A 114 -22.61 -23.53 14.26
C GLN A 114 -22.24 -23.36 12.79
N ARG A 115 -21.03 -22.83 12.52
CA ARG A 115 -20.50 -22.66 11.17
C ARG A 115 -20.33 -24.01 10.46
N PHE A 116 -19.84 -25.06 11.18
CA PHE A 116 -19.59 -26.37 10.62
C PHE A 116 -20.85 -27.17 10.41
N SER A 117 -21.85 -27.04 11.28
CA SER A 117 -23.17 -27.69 11.06
C SER A 117 -23.84 -27.15 9.79
N ASN A 118 -23.60 -25.88 9.45
CA ASN A 118 -24.17 -25.27 8.24
C ASN A 118 -23.40 -25.60 6.96
N CYS A 119 -22.07 -25.86 7.07
CA CYS A 119 -21.19 -26.08 5.93
C CYS A 119 -20.75 -27.55 5.76
N GLY A 120 -21.05 -28.42 6.68
CA GLY A 120 -20.70 -29.86 6.62
C GLY A 120 -19.17 -30.15 6.68
N ILE A 121 -18.38 -29.27 7.30
CA ILE A 121 -16.92 -29.41 7.40
C ILE A 121 -16.54 -30.42 8.50
N THR A 122 -15.57 -31.29 8.24
CA THR A 122 -15.12 -32.33 9.16
C THR A 122 -14.12 -31.81 10.23
N ALA A 123 -13.93 -32.52 11.31
CA ALA A 123 -12.99 -32.21 12.38
C ALA A 123 -11.52 -32.08 11.86
N GLY A 124 -11.14 -32.93 10.89
CA GLY A 124 -9.82 -32.87 10.28
C GLY A 124 -9.58 -31.63 9.43
N GLU A 125 -10.62 -31.17 8.76
CA GLU A 125 -10.58 -29.89 7.98
C GLU A 125 -10.47 -28.68 8.90
N ILE A 126 -11.10 -28.74 10.08
CA ILE A 126 -10.97 -27.72 11.14
C ILE A 126 -9.54 -27.61 11.66
N GLU A 127 -8.89 -28.73 11.94
CA GLU A 127 -7.48 -28.74 12.40
C GLU A 127 -6.56 -28.19 11.33
N ARG A 128 -6.78 -28.54 10.08
CA ARG A 128 -6.05 -27.99 8.95
C ARG A 128 -6.28 -26.47 8.79
N GLU A 129 -7.53 -26.00 8.90
CA GLU A 129 -7.90 -24.58 8.86
C GLU A 129 -7.18 -23.78 9.96
N LYS A 130 -7.14 -24.30 11.20
CA LYS A 130 -6.45 -23.65 12.33
C LYS A 130 -4.96 -23.48 12.11
N SER A 131 -4.33 -24.35 11.33
CA SER A 131 -2.92 -24.27 10.98
C SER A 131 -2.60 -23.25 9.88
N LEU A 132 -3.62 -22.71 9.20
CA LEU A 132 -3.46 -21.81 8.07
C LEU A 132 -3.50 -20.32 8.51
N PRO A 133 -2.70 -19.44 7.89
CA PRO A 133 -2.77 -18.01 8.14
C PRO A 133 -4.14 -17.44 7.73
N LYS A 134 -4.85 -16.80 8.66
CA LYS A 134 -6.17 -16.19 8.40
C LYS A 134 -6.20 -15.22 7.22
N ASN A 135 -5.11 -14.47 7.04
CA ASN A 135 -5.00 -13.52 5.92
C ASN A 135 -4.96 -14.25 4.57
N SER A 136 -4.27 -15.39 4.48
CA SER A 136 -4.23 -16.20 3.25
C SER A 136 -5.58 -16.79 2.91
N ILE A 137 -6.31 -17.28 3.91
CA ILE A 137 -7.66 -17.82 3.75
C ILE A 137 -8.62 -16.73 3.25
N ASN A 138 -8.63 -15.56 3.90
CA ASN A 138 -9.51 -14.45 3.51
C ASN A 138 -9.17 -13.91 2.12
N TYR A 139 -7.89 -13.80 1.79
CA TYR A 139 -7.46 -13.39 0.46
C TYR A 139 -7.94 -14.36 -0.63
N LEU A 140 -7.74 -15.67 -0.41
CA LEU A 140 -8.17 -16.69 -1.36
C LEU A 140 -9.70 -16.73 -1.53
N SER A 141 -10.42 -16.62 -0.43
CA SER A 141 -11.87 -16.56 -0.43
C SER A 141 -12.38 -15.39 -1.29
N GLN A 142 -11.83 -14.21 -1.06
CA GLN A 142 -12.21 -13.03 -1.82
C GLN A 142 -11.81 -13.13 -3.29
N LYS A 143 -10.61 -13.65 -3.60
CA LYS A 143 -10.11 -13.76 -4.96
C LYS A 143 -10.85 -14.81 -5.80
N LEU A 144 -11.12 -15.99 -5.22
CA LEU A 144 -11.69 -17.11 -5.95
C LEU A 144 -13.21 -17.01 -6.08
N PHE A 145 -13.88 -16.48 -5.04
CA PHE A 145 -15.34 -16.54 -4.93
C PHE A 145 -15.99 -15.17 -4.72
N ASN A 146 -15.20 -14.11 -4.58
CA ASN A 146 -15.67 -12.75 -4.26
C ASN A 146 -16.60 -12.71 -3.01
N LYS A 147 -16.32 -13.58 -2.06
CA LYS A 147 -17.07 -13.75 -0.80
C LYS A 147 -16.13 -13.74 0.39
N PRO A 148 -16.56 -13.23 1.56
CA PRO A 148 -15.84 -13.44 2.81
C PRO A 148 -15.78 -14.93 3.16
N TYR A 149 -14.67 -15.42 3.73
CA TYR A 149 -14.48 -16.83 4.05
C TYR A 149 -15.63 -17.46 4.87
N PRO A 150 -16.25 -16.77 5.86
CA PRO A 150 -17.40 -17.30 6.59
C PRO A 150 -18.66 -17.59 5.75
N GLU A 151 -18.76 -17.02 4.56
CA GLU A 151 -19.92 -17.15 3.66
C GLU A 151 -19.72 -18.24 2.59
N LEU A 152 -18.55 -18.91 2.59
CA LEU A 152 -18.26 -19.97 1.64
C LEU A 152 -19.03 -21.26 1.96
N ASN A 153 -19.47 -21.95 0.92
CA ASN A 153 -19.99 -23.30 1.04
C ASN A 153 -18.85 -24.34 1.22
N LYS A 154 -19.22 -25.63 1.43
CA LYS A 154 -18.26 -26.69 1.70
C LYS A 154 -17.20 -26.86 0.61
N GLU A 155 -17.60 -26.92 -0.67
CA GLU A 155 -16.68 -27.09 -1.80
C GLU A 155 -15.74 -25.89 -1.96
N GLU A 156 -16.25 -24.67 -1.79
CA GLU A 156 -15.48 -23.44 -1.80
C GLU A 156 -14.45 -23.42 -0.67
N VAL A 157 -14.82 -23.84 0.55
CA VAL A 157 -13.93 -23.97 1.71
C VAL A 157 -12.82 -24.98 1.44
N GLU A 158 -13.16 -26.20 0.98
CA GLU A 158 -12.20 -27.25 0.65
C GLU A 158 -11.16 -26.76 -0.37
N LYS A 159 -11.60 -25.99 -1.38
CA LYS A 159 -10.74 -25.40 -2.40
C LYS A 159 -9.81 -24.32 -1.83
N VAL A 160 -10.32 -23.44 -0.96
CA VAL A 160 -9.51 -22.44 -0.27
C VAL A 160 -8.48 -23.10 0.64
N ILE A 161 -8.89 -24.06 1.48
CA ILE A 161 -7.98 -24.78 2.40
C ILE A 161 -6.95 -25.60 1.61
N GLY A 162 -7.35 -26.22 0.50
CA GLY A 162 -6.44 -26.99 -0.35
C GLY A 162 -5.34 -26.15 -1.00
N LEU A 163 -5.65 -24.92 -1.36
CA LEU A 163 -4.72 -23.97 -1.96
C LEU A 163 -3.92 -23.19 -0.91
N ALA A 164 -4.47 -22.94 0.28
CA ALA A 164 -3.77 -22.26 1.36
C ALA A 164 -2.69 -23.18 1.96
N LYS A 165 -1.47 -22.67 2.10
CA LYS A 165 -0.34 -23.42 2.69
C LYS A 165 -0.07 -23.01 4.13
N PRO A 166 0.26 -23.97 5.03
CA PRO A 166 0.42 -23.75 6.46
C PRO A 166 1.71 -23.03 6.74
N TYR A 167 2.28 -22.14 6.40
CA TYR A 167 3.45 -21.34 6.81
C TYR A 167 4.06 -20.45 5.73
N SER A 168 4.17 -19.20 6.09
CA SER A 168 5.19 -18.20 5.76
C SER A 168 5.34 -17.69 4.33
N LYS A 169 4.55 -18.09 3.34
CA LYS A 169 4.66 -17.48 2.02
C LYS A 169 3.41 -16.70 1.70
N SER A 170 3.60 -15.45 1.28
CA SER A 170 2.51 -14.66 0.72
C SER A 170 1.88 -15.45 -0.43
N TYR A 171 0.57 -15.62 -0.39
CA TYR A 171 -0.15 -16.28 -1.50
C TYR A 171 0.14 -15.57 -2.84
N VAL A 172 0.28 -14.26 -2.80
CA VAL A 172 0.59 -13.44 -3.97
C VAL A 172 2.00 -13.74 -4.50
N GLU A 173 2.98 -13.96 -3.62
CA GLU A 173 4.33 -14.40 -4.02
C GLU A 173 4.30 -15.72 -4.78
N ILE A 174 3.50 -16.70 -4.31
CA ILE A 174 3.30 -17.98 -4.99
C ILE A 174 2.56 -17.79 -6.33
N GLU A 175 1.59 -16.89 -6.39
CA GLU A 175 0.89 -16.53 -7.62
C GLU A 175 1.86 -15.96 -8.66
N ILE A 176 2.72 -15.04 -8.26
CA ILE A 176 3.75 -14.45 -9.10
C ILE A 176 4.71 -15.54 -9.59
N TYR A 177 5.20 -16.37 -8.68
CA TYR A 177 6.09 -17.49 -9.00
C TYR A 177 5.46 -18.46 -10.02
N ASN A 178 4.24 -18.89 -9.80
CA ASN A 178 3.54 -19.80 -10.70
C ASN A 178 3.31 -19.17 -12.08
N TRP A 179 2.88 -17.91 -12.10
CA TRP A 179 2.71 -17.19 -13.35
C TRP A 179 4.04 -17.04 -14.13
N ILE A 180 5.16 -16.78 -13.46
CA ILE A 180 6.46 -16.74 -14.13
C ILE A 180 6.81 -18.11 -14.69
N LYS A 181 6.53 -19.21 -13.98
CA LYS A 181 6.72 -20.59 -14.49
C LYS A 181 5.89 -20.91 -15.74
N GLU A 182 4.73 -20.30 -15.89
CA GLU A 182 3.90 -20.48 -17.10
C GLU A 182 4.52 -19.82 -18.34
N ILE A 183 5.23 -18.69 -18.17
CA ILE A 183 5.76 -17.91 -19.29
C ILE A 183 7.25 -18.10 -19.55
N TYR A 184 8.00 -18.64 -18.58
CA TYR A 184 9.45 -18.80 -18.64
C TYR A 184 9.87 -20.24 -18.33
N SER A 185 10.63 -20.86 -19.25
CA SER A 185 11.05 -22.27 -19.17
C SER A 185 12.41 -22.51 -18.50
N GLY A 186 13.17 -21.45 -18.20
CA GLY A 186 14.48 -21.55 -17.53
C GLY A 186 14.36 -21.80 -16.03
N GLU A 187 15.52 -21.88 -15.37
CA GLU A 187 15.60 -22.11 -13.94
C GLU A 187 15.00 -20.92 -13.14
N ILE A 188 14.15 -21.24 -12.17
CA ILE A 188 13.55 -20.27 -11.22
C ILE A 188 13.77 -20.80 -9.82
N ILE A 189 14.53 -20.07 -9.03
CA ILE A 189 14.82 -20.39 -7.62
C ILE A 189 13.90 -19.59 -6.72
N HIS A 190 13.15 -20.28 -5.85
CA HIS A 190 12.24 -19.68 -4.91
C HIS A 190 12.91 -19.58 -3.53
N ASN A 191 12.80 -18.43 -2.85
CA ASN A 191 13.35 -18.17 -1.51
C ASN A 191 14.85 -18.43 -1.40
N ASN A 192 15.62 -17.82 -2.29
CA ASN A 192 17.07 -17.94 -2.24
C ASN A 192 17.66 -17.08 -1.11
N ARG A 193 18.43 -17.70 -0.22
CA ARG A 193 19.13 -17.02 0.90
C ARG A 193 20.66 -17.05 0.76
N THR A 194 21.18 -17.68 -0.28
CA THR A 194 22.62 -17.88 -0.43
C THR A 194 23.28 -16.69 -1.14
N ILE A 195 22.56 -16.03 -2.03
CA ILE A 195 23.11 -14.97 -2.88
C ILE A 195 23.38 -13.68 -2.09
N LEU A 196 22.51 -13.32 -1.16
CA LEU A 196 22.59 -12.08 -0.36
C LEU A 196 22.98 -12.35 1.11
N ASP A 197 23.88 -13.31 1.33
CA ASP A 197 24.49 -13.57 2.63
C ASP A 197 23.45 -13.72 3.77
N GLY A 198 22.42 -14.53 3.51
CA GLY A 198 21.32 -14.83 4.44
C GLY A 198 20.06 -13.99 4.25
N LYS A 199 20.11 -12.89 3.50
CA LYS A 199 18.91 -12.17 3.09
C LYS A 199 18.18 -12.93 1.99
N GLU A 200 16.87 -13.08 2.14
CA GLU A 200 16.03 -13.82 1.18
C GLU A 200 15.80 -13.01 -0.09
N LEU A 201 15.80 -13.71 -1.23
CA LEU A 201 15.22 -13.29 -2.49
C LEU A 201 13.99 -14.16 -2.74
N ASP A 202 12.81 -13.59 -2.84
CA ASP A 202 11.55 -14.34 -3.01
C ASP A 202 11.59 -15.19 -4.27
N ILE A 203 11.96 -14.58 -5.39
CA ILE A 203 12.11 -15.28 -6.70
C ILE A 203 13.42 -14.82 -7.33
N TYR A 204 14.26 -15.76 -7.75
CA TYR A 204 15.50 -15.50 -8.47
C TYR A 204 15.60 -16.31 -9.75
N ILE A 205 15.97 -15.66 -10.84
CA ILE A 205 16.12 -16.24 -12.18
C ILE A 205 17.58 -16.07 -12.63
N PRO A 206 18.43 -17.11 -12.45
CA PRO A 206 19.88 -17.03 -12.62
C PRO A 206 20.30 -16.58 -14.01
N GLU A 207 19.76 -17.19 -15.07
CA GLU A 207 20.09 -16.87 -16.45
C GLU A 207 19.83 -15.42 -16.85
N LYS A 208 18.83 -14.80 -16.21
CA LYS A 208 18.46 -13.40 -16.44
C LYS A 208 19.11 -12.44 -15.45
N LYS A 209 19.81 -12.97 -14.44
CA LYS A 209 20.30 -12.19 -13.30
C LYS A 209 19.20 -11.26 -12.75
N LEU A 210 17.98 -11.81 -12.63
CA LEU A 210 16.78 -11.10 -12.23
C LEU A 210 16.27 -11.66 -10.91
N ALA A 211 16.03 -10.79 -9.94
CA ALA A 211 15.33 -11.11 -8.71
C ALA A 211 14.03 -10.32 -8.63
N ILE A 212 13.03 -10.89 -7.98
CA ILE A 212 11.73 -10.30 -7.77
C ILE A 212 11.35 -10.47 -6.32
N GLU A 213 10.92 -9.39 -5.68
CA GLU A 213 10.41 -9.32 -4.31
C GLU A 213 8.96 -8.89 -4.31
N TYR A 214 8.17 -9.48 -3.43
CA TYR A 214 6.80 -9.03 -3.17
C TYR A 214 6.72 -8.29 -1.85
N ASP A 215 6.50 -6.98 -1.93
CA ASP A 215 6.48 -6.09 -0.77
C ASP A 215 5.04 -5.85 -0.28
N GLY A 216 4.59 -6.67 0.66
CA GLY A 216 3.31 -6.47 1.36
C GLY A 216 3.30 -5.18 2.16
N LEU A 217 2.26 -4.35 2.02
CA LEU A 217 2.18 -2.99 2.57
C LEU A 217 2.41 -2.93 4.07
N TYR A 218 1.83 -3.85 4.82
CA TYR A 218 1.99 -3.91 6.28
C TYR A 218 3.40 -4.34 6.70
N TRP A 219 3.95 -5.38 6.06
CA TRP A 219 5.22 -5.97 6.48
C TRP A 219 6.44 -5.16 6.05
N HIS A 220 6.31 -4.31 5.03
CA HIS A 220 7.40 -3.53 4.45
C HIS A 220 7.37 -2.04 4.81
N CYS A 221 6.38 -1.56 5.59
CA CYS A 221 6.36 -0.18 6.07
C CYS A 221 7.29 0.03 7.29
N SER A 222 7.50 1.29 7.66
CA SER A 222 8.38 1.73 8.76
C SER A 222 8.02 1.19 10.14
N LEU A 223 6.85 0.56 10.30
CA LEU A 223 6.50 -0.17 11.51
C LEU A 223 7.34 -1.44 11.67
N ASN A 224 7.72 -2.10 10.55
CA ASN A 224 8.34 -3.42 10.54
C ASN A 224 9.70 -3.45 9.84
N LYS A 225 10.07 -2.43 9.09
CA LYS A 225 11.32 -2.33 8.34
C LYS A 225 12.00 -1.00 8.55
N GLU A 226 13.32 -1.01 8.48
CA GLU A 226 14.15 0.21 8.49
C GLU A 226 13.94 1.02 7.20
N ASN A 227 14.19 2.33 7.29
CA ASN A 227 13.91 3.28 6.21
C ASN A 227 14.68 3.00 4.92
N ASP A 228 15.82 2.38 5.00
CA ASP A 228 16.72 2.06 3.88
C ASP A 228 16.72 0.57 3.50
N TYR A 229 15.80 -0.22 4.05
CA TYR A 229 15.74 -1.67 3.82
C TYR A 229 15.72 -2.04 2.34
N HIS A 230 14.78 -1.48 1.54
CA HIS A 230 14.65 -1.78 0.12
C HIS A 230 15.84 -1.25 -0.68
N PHE A 231 16.29 -0.04 -0.36
CA PHE A 231 17.46 0.57 -0.98
C PHE A 231 18.73 -0.27 -0.79
N ASN A 232 19.00 -0.72 0.45
CA ASN A 232 20.17 -1.54 0.76
C ASN A 232 20.09 -2.92 0.11
N LYS A 233 18.89 -3.50 0.01
CA LYS A 233 18.68 -4.78 -0.68
C LYS A 233 18.90 -4.64 -2.19
N THR A 234 18.36 -3.58 -2.81
CA THR A 234 18.57 -3.26 -4.22
C THR A 234 20.05 -3.04 -4.52
N LYS A 235 20.76 -2.25 -3.70
CA LYS A 235 22.21 -2.05 -3.84
C LYS A 235 23.01 -3.35 -3.72
N ALA A 236 22.65 -4.21 -2.77
CA ALA A 236 23.32 -5.50 -2.62
C ALA A 236 23.14 -6.40 -3.85
N CYS A 237 21.97 -6.36 -4.50
CA CYS A 237 21.71 -7.01 -5.77
C CYS A 237 22.52 -6.39 -6.92
N ASP A 238 22.48 -5.05 -7.06
CA ASP A 238 23.23 -4.31 -8.08
C ASP A 238 24.73 -4.62 -8.01
N ASN A 239 25.31 -4.68 -6.80
CA ASN A 239 26.75 -5.03 -6.60
C ASN A 239 27.09 -6.47 -7.08
N LYS A 240 26.11 -7.35 -7.15
CA LYS A 240 26.26 -8.71 -7.68
C LYS A 240 25.81 -8.81 -9.14
N GLY A 241 25.49 -7.68 -9.79
CA GLY A 241 25.03 -7.62 -11.18
C GLY A 241 23.61 -8.21 -11.35
N ILE A 242 22.82 -8.24 -10.28
CA ILE A 242 21.45 -8.76 -10.27
C ILE A 242 20.48 -7.58 -10.29
N ARG A 243 19.57 -7.55 -11.27
CA ARG A 243 18.45 -6.62 -11.26
C ARG A 243 17.40 -7.10 -10.24
N LEU A 244 17.02 -6.25 -9.28
CA LEU A 244 15.93 -6.51 -8.36
C LEU A 244 14.69 -5.69 -8.76
N ILE A 245 13.54 -6.35 -8.85
CA ILE A 245 12.23 -5.71 -9.05
C ILE A 245 11.42 -5.89 -7.77
N HIS A 246 11.04 -4.80 -7.15
CA HIS A 246 10.12 -4.75 -6.01
C HIS A 246 8.68 -4.64 -6.50
N ILE A 247 7.87 -5.63 -6.20
CA ILE A 247 6.43 -5.64 -6.51
C ILE A 247 5.67 -5.23 -5.25
N ARG A 248 5.36 -3.97 -5.13
CA ARG A 248 4.53 -3.48 -4.04
C ARG A 248 3.09 -4.01 -4.18
N GLU A 249 2.49 -4.40 -3.06
CA GLU A 249 1.16 -5.05 -3.01
C GLU A 249 0.07 -4.29 -3.76
N ASP A 250 -0.01 -2.96 -3.61
CA ASP A 250 -0.99 -2.13 -4.33
C ASP A 250 -0.76 -2.14 -5.84
N LEU A 251 0.51 -2.17 -6.30
CA LEU A 251 0.82 -2.24 -7.73
C LEU A 251 0.41 -3.59 -8.32
N TRP A 252 0.61 -4.69 -7.59
CA TRP A 252 0.14 -5.99 -8.07
C TRP A 252 -1.38 -6.07 -8.07
N ARG A 253 -2.05 -5.54 -7.05
CA ARG A 253 -3.51 -5.53 -6.95
C ARG A 253 -4.18 -4.68 -8.03
N ASP A 254 -3.70 -3.44 -8.21
CA ASP A 254 -4.40 -2.42 -8.99
C ASP A 254 -3.83 -2.25 -10.41
N LYS A 255 -2.59 -2.72 -10.66
CA LYS A 255 -1.84 -2.56 -11.93
C LYS A 255 -1.24 -3.87 -12.43
N THR A 256 -1.84 -5.02 -12.11
CA THR A 256 -1.36 -6.36 -12.49
C THR A 256 -0.95 -6.47 -13.97
N PRO A 257 -1.72 -5.99 -14.96
CA PRO A 257 -1.32 -6.11 -16.37
C PRO A 257 -0.01 -5.38 -16.67
N ILE A 258 0.21 -4.19 -16.07
CA ILE A 258 1.43 -3.42 -16.28
C ILE A 258 2.61 -4.11 -15.59
N MET A 259 2.43 -4.58 -14.34
CA MET A 259 3.48 -5.31 -13.61
C MET A 259 3.89 -6.59 -14.34
N LYS A 260 2.93 -7.36 -14.84
CA LYS A 260 3.19 -8.55 -15.65
C LYS A 260 3.97 -8.21 -16.92
N SER A 261 3.61 -7.14 -17.63
CA SER A 261 4.35 -6.69 -18.81
C SER A 261 5.78 -6.27 -18.48
N ILE A 262 6.02 -5.60 -17.35
CA ILE A 262 7.37 -5.20 -16.89
C ILE A 262 8.22 -6.43 -16.59
N ILE A 263 7.68 -7.43 -15.90
CA ILE A 263 8.40 -8.67 -15.56
C ILE A 263 8.68 -9.48 -16.82
N ALA A 264 7.69 -9.65 -17.70
CA ALA A 264 7.87 -10.33 -18.98
C ALA A 264 8.95 -9.66 -19.83
N SER A 265 8.94 -8.31 -19.87
CA SER A 265 10.00 -7.52 -20.54
C SER A 265 11.38 -7.76 -19.92
N ALA A 266 11.49 -7.86 -18.60
CA ALA A 266 12.75 -8.16 -17.92
C ALA A 266 13.26 -9.58 -18.23
N LEU A 267 12.35 -10.51 -18.50
CA LEU A 267 12.66 -11.88 -18.97
C LEU A 267 13.00 -11.94 -20.46
N GLY A 268 12.74 -10.87 -21.22
CA GLY A 268 12.89 -10.83 -22.67
C GLY A 268 11.73 -11.48 -23.43
N ILE A 269 10.55 -11.55 -22.81
CA ILE A 269 9.33 -12.16 -23.35
C ILE A 269 8.38 -11.07 -23.81
N TYR A 270 8.05 -11.09 -25.09
CA TYR A 270 7.18 -10.11 -25.75
C TYR A 270 6.23 -10.81 -26.71
N THR A 271 5.00 -10.32 -26.83
CA THR A 271 4.08 -10.79 -27.87
C THR A 271 4.38 -10.13 -29.22
N THR A 272 4.90 -8.90 -29.19
CA THR A 272 5.19 -8.13 -30.40
C THR A 272 6.55 -7.44 -30.27
N LYS A 273 7.37 -7.57 -31.33
CA LYS A 273 8.67 -6.91 -31.44
C LYS A 273 8.67 -5.98 -32.64
N ILE A 274 8.90 -4.70 -32.42
CA ILE A 274 8.85 -3.63 -33.41
C ILE A 274 10.23 -2.98 -33.50
N TYR A 275 10.70 -2.69 -34.70
CA TYR A 275 11.91 -1.90 -34.92
C TYR A 275 11.50 -0.44 -35.13
N ALA A 276 12.14 0.49 -34.45
CA ALA A 276 11.84 1.94 -34.54
C ALA A 276 11.90 2.48 -35.98
N ARG A 277 12.74 1.90 -36.87
CA ARG A 277 12.78 2.28 -38.30
C ARG A 277 11.44 2.11 -39.03
N ASN A 278 10.60 1.20 -38.54
CA ASN A 278 9.29 0.89 -39.12
C ASN A 278 8.15 1.68 -38.46
N THR A 279 8.48 2.63 -37.59
CA THR A 279 7.50 3.46 -36.88
C THR A 279 7.59 4.91 -37.34
N GLU A 280 6.52 5.65 -37.15
CA GLU A 280 6.44 7.09 -37.35
C GLU A 280 6.35 7.82 -36.03
N VAL A 281 7.05 8.95 -35.87
CA VAL A 281 6.92 9.83 -34.69
C VAL A 281 5.83 10.85 -35.00
N ARG A 282 4.87 10.97 -34.09
CA ARG A 282 3.83 12.00 -34.17
C ARG A 282 3.75 12.74 -32.84
N GLU A 283 3.51 14.04 -32.91
CA GLU A 283 3.01 14.78 -31.75
C GLU A 283 1.58 14.32 -31.49
N ILE A 284 1.25 14.08 -30.23
CA ILE A 284 -0.07 13.57 -29.83
C ILE A 284 -0.76 14.54 -28.89
N ASP A 285 -2.07 14.56 -28.94
CA ASP A 285 -2.87 15.39 -28.04
C ASP A 285 -2.87 14.82 -26.61
N ARG A 286 -3.23 15.71 -25.67
CA ARG A 286 -3.27 15.39 -24.25
C ARG A 286 -4.15 14.19 -23.91
N HIS A 287 -5.32 14.07 -24.55
CA HIS A 287 -6.27 13.00 -24.27
C HIS A 287 -5.71 11.64 -24.73
N THR A 288 -5.14 11.57 -25.92
CA THR A 288 -4.46 10.36 -26.43
C THR A 288 -3.31 9.93 -25.51
N ALA A 289 -2.50 10.90 -25.05
CA ALA A 289 -1.43 10.63 -24.10
C ALA A 289 -1.97 10.13 -22.74
N GLU A 290 -3.04 10.72 -22.23
CA GLU A 290 -3.70 10.33 -20.99
C GLU A 290 -4.19 8.88 -21.03
N VAL A 291 -4.92 8.50 -22.07
CA VAL A 291 -5.40 7.12 -22.27
C VAL A 291 -4.22 6.16 -22.34
N PHE A 292 -3.20 6.50 -23.11
CA PHE A 292 -2.03 5.64 -23.28
C PHE A 292 -1.24 5.44 -21.97
N PHE A 293 -0.92 6.51 -21.23
CA PHE A 293 -0.18 6.40 -19.98
C PHE A 293 -0.98 5.73 -18.87
N ASN A 294 -2.29 5.98 -18.76
CA ASN A 294 -3.11 5.31 -17.76
C ASN A 294 -3.20 3.80 -17.99
N THR A 295 -3.08 3.35 -19.24
CA THR A 295 -3.08 1.93 -19.61
C THR A 295 -1.71 1.28 -19.49
N ASN A 296 -0.61 2.00 -19.77
CA ASN A 296 0.70 1.40 -19.99
C ASN A 296 1.79 1.85 -19.00
N HIS A 297 1.52 2.82 -18.10
CA HIS A 297 2.50 3.36 -17.17
C HIS A 297 2.04 3.21 -15.72
N LEU A 298 2.92 2.75 -14.80
CA LEU A 298 2.58 2.53 -13.38
C LEU A 298 2.02 3.77 -12.69
N LYS A 299 2.64 4.93 -12.91
CA LYS A 299 2.20 6.21 -12.31
C LYS A 299 1.07 6.89 -13.12
N GLY A 300 0.66 6.30 -14.26
CA GLY A 300 -0.34 6.89 -15.14
C GLY A 300 0.09 8.22 -15.76
N PHE A 301 -0.90 8.99 -16.21
CA PHE A 301 -0.73 10.30 -16.81
C PHE A 301 -0.28 11.36 -15.80
N SER A 302 0.41 12.40 -16.26
CA SER A 302 0.84 13.54 -15.45
C SER A 302 0.20 14.84 -15.95
N ASN A 303 -0.56 15.49 -15.08
CA ASN A 303 -1.28 16.72 -15.42
C ASN A 303 -0.37 17.94 -15.66
N SER A 304 0.88 17.89 -15.18
CA SER A 304 1.88 18.96 -15.33
C SER A 304 2.64 18.91 -16.65
N ASP A 305 2.43 17.86 -17.45
CA ASP A 305 3.15 17.67 -18.70
C ASP A 305 2.57 18.55 -19.80
N PHE A 306 3.46 19.09 -20.68
CA PHE A 306 3.10 20.06 -21.71
C PHE A 306 3.37 19.59 -23.14
N ALA A 307 4.27 18.62 -23.34
CA ALA A 307 4.62 18.07 -24.66
C ALA A 307 4.53 16.54 -24.65
N PHE A 308 3.95 15.99 -25.69
CA PHE A 308 3.64 14.56 -25.83
C PHE A 308 4.02 14.09 -27.23
N TYR A 309 4.83 13.02 -27.30
CA TYR A 309 5.25 12.41 -28.57
C TYR A 309 5.02 10.91 -28.52
N GLY A 310 4.46 10.38 -29.60
CA GLY A 310 4.15 8.97 -29.77
C GLY A 310 4.85 8.34 -30.97
N LEU A 311 5.20 7.06 -30.84
CA LEU A 311 5.57 6.20 -31.97
C LEU A 311 4.35 5.42 -32.44
N TYR A 312 4.07 5.52 -33.73
CA TYR A 312 3.01 4.78 -34.40
C TYR A 312 3.57 3.68 -35.27
N TYR A 313 3.02 2.49 -35.14
CA TYR A 313 3.27 1.33 -36.01
C TYR A 313 1.95 0.84 -36.57
N LYS A 314 1.77 0.88 -37.90
CA LYS A 314 0.49 0.53 -38.58
C LYS A 314 -0.73 1.23 -37.94
N GLU A 315 -0.62 2.55 -37.77
CA GLU A 315 -1.63 3.43 -37.16
C GLU A 315 -1.90 3.18 -35.65
N GLU A 316 -1.21 2.25 -35.03
CA GLU A 316 -1.32 2.00 -33.59
C GLU A 316 -0.22 2.73 -32.81
N LEU A 317 -0.59 3.43 -31.71
CA LEU A 317 0.34 4.06 -30.79
C LEU A 317 1.02 2.96 -29.95
N VAL A 318 2.34 2.77 -30.11
CA VAL A 318 3.10 1.69 -29.47
C VAL A 318 4.09 2.14 -28.41
N GLN A 319 4.47 3.42 -28.43
CA GLN A 319 5.33 4.01 -27.38
C GLN A 319 5.06 5.51 -27.26
N CYS A 320 5.15 6.04 -26.04
CA CYS A 320 4.89 7.45 -25.79
C CYS A 320 5.89 8.01 -24.76
N VAL A 321 6.25 9.30 -24.95
CA VAL A 321 7.02 10.10 -23.98
C VAL A 321 6.29 11.41 -23.69
N SER A 322 6.48 11.93 -22.49
CA SER A 322 5.99 13.27 -22.12
C SER A 322 6.96 14.06 -21.28
N PHE A 323 6.89 15.37 -21.39
CA PHE A 323 7.83 16.30 -20.77
C PHE A 323 7.12 17.32 -19.88
N ARG A 324 7.75 17.67 -18.76
CA ARG A 324 7.30 18.74 -17.87
C ARG A 324 8.42 19.74 -17.57
N LYS A 325 8.03 20.96 -17.18
CA LYS A 325 8.98 21.97 -16.74
C LYS A 325 9.53 21.63 -15.36
N LEU A 326 10.82 21.82 -15.15
CA LEU A 326 11.45 21.71 -13.83
C LEU A 326 11.33 23.04 -13.08
N PHE A 327 10.62 23.05 -11.98
CA PHE A 327 10.38 24.25 -11.15
C PHE A 327 11.67 24.90 -10.65
N CYS A 328 12.68 24.09 -10.31
CA CYS A 328 13.96 24.57 -9.78
C CYS A 328 14.83 25.29 -10.84
N TYR A 329 14.48 25.18 -12.11
CA TYR A 329 15.22 25.78 -13.24
C TYR A 329 14.37 26.75 -14.06
N SER A 330 13.37 27.39 -13.41
CA SER A 330 12.47 28.34 -14.10
C SER A 330 13.21 29.45 -14.87
N ASN A 331 14.46 29.76 -14.51
CA ASN A 331 15.33 30.74 -15.17
C ASN A 331 16.32 30.14 -16.19
N ARG A 332 16.36 28.80 -16.36
CA ARG A 332 17.26 28.11 -17.30
C ARG A 332 16.59 27.71 -18.62
N GLY A 333 15.51 28.34 -18.97
CA GLY A 333 14.82 28.31 -20.28
C GLY A 333 14.43 26.93 -20.84
N LYS A 334 15.37 26.07 -21.19
CA LYS A 334 15.16 24.86 -21.99
C LYS A 334 15.54 23.56 -21.25
N VAL A 335 15.54 23.60 -19.93
CA VAL A 335 15.75 22.42 -19.07
C VAL A 335 14.39 21.83 -18.72
N VAL A 336 14.20 20.57 -19.06
CA VAL A 336 12.92 19.85 -18.86
C VAL A 336 13.13 18.50 -18.21
N GLU A 337 12.07 17.95 -17.65
CA GLU A 337 12.03 16.56 -17.18
C GLU A 337 11.29 15.69 -18.18
N LEU A 338 11.90 14.56 -18.57
CA LEU A 338 11.19 13.44 -19.15
C LEU A 338 10.34 12.80 -18.05
N SER A 339 9.08 13.22 -17.97
CA SER A 339 8.15 12.89 -16.89
C SER A 339 7.60 11.47 -17.00
N ARG A 340 7.27 11.04 -18.22
CA ARG A 340 6.73 9.71 -18.51
C ARG A 340 7.35 9.14 -19.77
N MET A 341 7.60 7.84 -19.70
CA MET A 341 7.94 7.02 -20.86
C MET A 341 7.25 5.67 -20.70
N ALA A 342 6.46 5.27 -21.66
CA ALA A 342 5.80 3.98 -21.67
C ALA A 342 5.80 3.34 -23.05
N THR A 343 5.90 2.02 -23.06
CA THR A 343 5.69 1.18 -24.24
C THR A 343 4.38 0.43 -24.04
N LYS A 344 3.63 0.18 -25.12
CA LYS A 344 2.42 -0.65 -25.09
C LYS A 344 2.71 -1.98 -24.39
N LEU A 345 1.77 -2.47 -23.59
CA LEU A 345 1.93 -3.71 -22.83
C LEU A 345 2.35 -4.88 -23.74
N ASN A 346 3.26 -5.71 -23.24
CA ASN A 346 3.77 -6.90 -23.91
C ASN A 346 4.44 -6.63 -25.27
N CYS A 347 4.83 -5.39 -25.54
CA CYS A 347 5.48 -4.96 -26.77
C CYS A 347 6.92 -4.50 -26.48
N GLU A 348 7.85 -4.85 -27.37
CA GLU A 348 9.20 -4.31 -27.41
C GLU A 348 9.36 -3.40 -28.64
N VAL A 349 9.82 -2.16 -28.44
CA VAL A 349 10.13 -1.22 -29.54
C VAL A 349 11.61 -0.91 -29.54
N LEU A 350 12.37 -1.67 -30.31
CA LEU A 350 13.83 -1.54 -30.42
C LEU A 350 14.23 -0.20 -31.03
N GLY A 351 14.99 0.61 -30.27
CA GLY A 351 15.43 1.94 -30.67
C GLY A 351 14.34 3.02 -30.59
N GLY A 352 13.13 2.66 -30.08
CA GLY A 352 12.00 3.57 -30.00
C GLY A 352 12.26 4.76 -29.11
N PHE A 353 12.79 4.54 -27.91
CA PHE A 353 13.14 5.61 -26.97
C PHE A 353 14.11 6.62 -27.60
N SER A 354 15.21 6.17 -28.19
CA SER A 354 16.18 7.06 -28.84
C SER A 354 15.58 7.85 -30.01
N LYS A 355 14.66 7.23 -30.78
CA LYS A 355 13.98 7.91 -31.89
C LYS A 355 13.03 9.01 -31.39
N LEU A 356 12.24 8.72 -30.35
CA LEU A 356 11.37 9.71 -29.70
C LEU A 356 12.16 10.88 -29.10
N MET A 357 13.22 10.57 -28.36
CA MET A 357 14.07 11.59 -27.74
C MET A 357 14.73 12.51 -28.76
N LYS A 358 15.33 11.94 -29.83
CA LYS A 358 15.92 12.75 -30.92
C LYS A 358 14.90 13.70 -31.54
N HIS A 359 13.69 13.21 -31.79
CA HIS A 359 12.62 14.02 -32.37
C HIS A 359 12.19 15.13 -31.41
N ALA A 360 11.88 14.81 -30.16
CA ALA A 360 11.41 15.77 -29.16
C ALA A 360 12.45 16.85 -28.87
N ILE A 361 13.71 16.47 -28.66
CA ILE A 361 14.82 17.40 -28.44
C ILE A 361 14.98 18.36 -29.63
N SER A 362 14.93 17.84 -30.86
CA SER A 362 15.05 18.67 -32.07
C SER A 362 13.86 19.61 -32.25
N LYS A 363 12.63 19.12 -32.02
CA LYS A 363 11.38 19.88 -32.18
C LYS A 363 11.28 21.00 -31.15
N GLU A 364 11.49 20.70 -29.88
CA GLU A 364 11.34 21.61 -28.75
C GLU A 364 12.61 22.45 -28.48
N GLN A 365 13.72 22.09 -29.12
CA GLN A 365 15.02 22.73 -28.88
C GLN A 365 15.48 22.67 -27.41
N PHE A 366 15.26 21.49 -26.75
CA PHE A 366 15.73 21.28 -25.39
C PHE A 366 17.26 21.32 -25.32
N GLU A 367 17.81 21.93 -24.28
CA GLU A 367 19.23 22.01 -23.98
C GLU A 367 19.66 20.92 -22.99
N GLU A 368 18.82 20.65 -22.00
CA GLU A 368 19.01 19.57 -21.04
C GLU A 368 17.68 18.86 -20.80
N VAL A 369 17.75 17.54 -20.64
CA VAL A 369 16.60 16.70 -20.25
C VAL A 369 17.01 15.86 -19.06
N GLU A 370 16.31 15.99 -17.94
CA GLU A 370 16.48 15.14 -16.78
C GLU A 370 15.42 14.05 -16.72
N SER A 371 15.75 12.90 -16.15
CA SER A 371 14.79 11.82 -15.90
C SER A 371 15.07 11.14 -14.57
N PHE A 372 14.01 10.86 -13.82
CA PHE A 372 14.07 10.13 -12.56
C PHE A 372 13.59 8.69 -12.77
N VAL A 373 14.53 7.75 -12.70
CA VAL A 373 14.25 6.32 -12.88
C VAL A 373 14.07 5.66 -11.51
N ASP A 374 12.87 5.16 -11.24
CA ASP A 374 12.53 4.44 -10.02
C ASP A 374 13.28 3.11 -9.95
N LYS A 375 14.26 3.00 -9.06
CA LYS A 375 15.12 1.82 -8.89
C LYS A 375 14.41 0.63 -8.26
N SER A 376 13.24 0.83 -7.66
CA SER A 376 12.42 -0.29 -7.20
C SER A 376 11.91 -1.16 -8.36
N ILE A 377 11.79 -0.59 -9.56
CA ILE A 377 11.19 -1.28 -10.72
C ILE A 377 12.14 -1.36 -11.91
N TYR A 378 12.83 -0.24 -12.22
CA TYR A 378 13.57 -0.09 -13.48
C TYR A 378 15.09 -0.09 -13.28
N SER A 379 15.80 -0.64 -14.25
CA SER A 379 17.27 -0.69 -14.22
C SER A 379 17.95 0.60 -14.71
N GLY A 380 17.25 1.44 -15.46
CA GLY A 380 17.86 2.57 -16.18
C GLY A 380 18.58 2.20 -17.47
N TYR A 381 18.58 0.93 -17.87
CA TYR A 381 19.35 0.44 -19.03
C TYR A 381 19.04 1.14 -20.37
N GLY A 382 17.81 1.66 -20.53
CA GLY A 382 17.42 2.41 -21.73
C GLY A 382 18.13 3.75 -21.94
N TYR A 383 18.77 4.28 -20.91
CA TYR A 383 19.42 5.58 -20.88
C TYR A 383 20.94 5.50 -21.07
N LYS A 384 21.41 4.66 -21.99
CA LYS A 384 22.84 4.33 -22.16
C LYS A 384 23.76 5.55 -22.41
N ASP A 385 23.22 6.57 -23.11
CA ASP A 385 23.97 7.76 -23.51
C ASP A 385 23.70 8.95 -22.58
N TRP A 386 23.05 8.71 -21.44
CA TRP A 386 22.75 9.74 -20.45
C TRP A 386 23.74 9.68 -19.28
N GLU A 387 24.10 10.85 -18.76
CA GLU A 387 24.93 10.94 -17.57
C GLU A 387 24.13 10.54 -16.32
N LEU A 388 24.72 9.70 -15.47
CA LEU A 388 24.21 9.46 -14.13
C LEU A 388 24.68 10.59 -13.20
N VAL A 389 23.77 11.50 -12.87
CA VAL A 389 24.06 12.67 -12.03
C VAL A 389 24.00 12.31 -10.54
N ASP A 390 22.99 11.51 -10.14
CA ASP A 390 22.78 11.15 -8.73
C ASP A 390 22.01 9.84 -8.59
N TYR A 391 22.18 9.20 -7.46
CA TYR A 391 21.32 8.14 -6.98
C TYR A 391 20.69 8.63 -5.67
N SER A 392 19.45 9.08 -5.74
CA SER A 392 18.76 9.70 -4.62
C SER A 392 18.58 8.74 -3.45
N LYS A 393 18.51 9.30 -2.25
CA LYS A 393 18.04 8.55 -1.08
C LYS A 393 16.61 8.04 -1.30
N PRO A 394 16.18 6.99 -0.55
CA PRO A 394 14.82 6.49 -0.61
C PRO A 394 13.78 7.60 -0.42
N GLY A 395 12.82 7.66 -1.34
CA GLY A 395 11.58 8.38 -1.15
C GLY A 395 10.58 7.53 -0.36
N TYR A 396 9.43 8.11 0.01
CA TYR A 396 8.39 7.36 0.70
C TYR A 396 6.99 7.84 0.33
N ILE A 397 6.06 6.92 0.52
CA ILE A 397 4.62 7.16 0.56
C ILE A 397 4.10 6.72 1.92
N TYR A 398 2.84 7.01 2.25
CA TYR A 398 2.20 6.52 3.45
C TYR A 398 1.33 5.31 3.17
N THR A 399 1.18 4.43 4.17
CA THR A 399 0.27 3.29 4.14
C THR A 399 -0.38 3.08 5.51
N ASP A 400 -1.62 2.61 5.51
CA ASP A 400 -2.33 2.08 6.69
C ASP A 400 -2.22 0.54 6.78
N GLY A 401 -1.34 -0.05 5.97
CA GLY A 401 -1.16 -1.49 5.84
C GLY A 401 -2.13 -2.17 4.85
N LYS A 402 -3.04 -1.40 4.22
CA LYS A 402 -4.03 -1.89 3.23
C LYS A 402 -4.02 -1.06 1.95
N GLN A 403 -3.84 0.24 2.09
CA GLN A 403 -3.82 1.20 1.00
C GLN A 403 -2.60 2.11 1.08
N VAL A 404 -2.31 2.76 -0.03
CA VAL A 404 -1.21 3.72 -0.13
C VAL A 404 -1.73 5.13 -0.36
N TYR A 405 -0.98 6.09 0.16
CA TYR A 405 -1.32 7.51 0.11
C TYR A 405 -0.09 8.33 -0.27
N SER A 406 -0.28 9.31 -1.13
CA SER A 406 0.79 10.24 -1.49
C SER A 406 1.30 11.00 -0.26
N ARG A 407 2.61 11.17 -0.15
CA ARG A 407 3.24 12.02 0.86
C ARG A 407 2.67 13.43 0.88
N GLN A 408 2.37 14.00 -0.30
CA GLN A 408 1.83 15.36 -0.43
C GLN A 408 0.51 15.56 0.34
N LYS A 409 -0.29 14.49 0.49
CA LYS A 409 -1.55 14.51 1.26
C LYS A 409 -1.31 14.69 2.75
N TYR A 410 -0.17 14.23 3.26
CA TYR A 410 0.16 14.17 4.68
C TYR A 410 1.45 14.95 5.01
N MET A 411 1.78 15.98 4.25
CA MET A 411 2.83 16.91 4.63
C MET A 411 2.49 17.57 5.99
N LYS A 412 3.49 17.95 6.76
CA LYS A 412 3.34 18.47 8.14
C LYS A 412 2.23 19.51 8.29
N SER A 413 2.16 20.48 7.37
CA SER A 413 1.10 21.51 7.39
C SER A 413 -0.29 20.93 7.23
N LYS A 414 -0.44 19.92 6.38
CA LYS A 414 -1.71 19.22 6.15
C LYS A 414 -2.10 18.34 7.34
N CYS A 415 -1.14 17.69 7.98
CA CYS A 415 -1.38 16.92 9.19
C CYS A 415 -1.88 17.82 10.34
N ILE A 416 -1.32 19.03 10.49
CA ILE A 416 -1.79 20.02 11.47
C ILE A 416 -3.23 20.44 11.13
N GLU A 417 -3.51 20.75 9.88
CA GLU A 417 -4.84 21.13 9.40
C GLU A 417 -5.88 20.02 9.65
N TYR A 418 -5.54 18.75 9.29
CA TYR A 418 -6.50 17.63 9.36
C TYR A 418 -6.73 17.12 10.78
N TRP A 419 -5.69 17.14 11.63
CA TRP A 419 -5.73 16.48 12.93
C TRP A 419 -5.59 17.44 14.11
N GLY A 420 -5.34 18.74 13.87
CA GLY A 420 -5.16 19.74 14.92
C GLY A 420 -3.98 19.42 15.85
N MET A 421 -2.94 18.74 15.35
CA MET A 421 -1.79 18.36 16.16
C MET A 421 -0.81 19.51 16.31
N ASP A 422 -0.06 19.47 17.43
CA ASP A 422 0.94 20.49 17.74
C ASP A 422 2.07 20.49 16.68
N SER A 423 2.47 21.68 16.26
CA SER A 423 3.56 21.91 15.31
C SER A 423 4.94 21.42 15.79
N ASN A 424 5.10 21.11 17.08
CA ASN A 424 6.33 20.52 17.63
C ASN A 424 6.53 19.05 17.22
N PHE A 425 5.47 18.35 16.80
CA PHE A 425 5.60 17.00 16.25
C PHE A 425 6.13 17.01 14.82
N THR A 426 6.91 15.99 14.48
CA THR A 426 7.31 15.75 13.09
C THR A 426 6.16 15.20 12.27
N GLU A 427 6.23 15.35 10.94
CA GLU A 427 5.29 14.74 10.01
C GLU A 427 5.08 13.24 10.29
N GLU A 428 6.18 12.52 10.53
CA GLU A 428 6.16 11.09 10.82
C GLU A 428 5.45 10.76 12.13
N GLN A 429 5.72 11.50 13.18
CA GLN A 429 5.05 11.30 14.47
C GLN A 429 3.54 11.53 14.37
N MET A 430 3.13 12.57 13.63
CA MET A 430 1.71 12.85 13.40
C MET A 430 1.03 11.72 12.61
N CYS A 431 1.68 11.24 11.56
CA CYS A 431 1.16 10.15 10.74
C CYS A 431 1.09 8.83 11.51
N ASN A 432 2.15 8.46 12.24
CA ASN A 432 2.20 7.22 13.03
C ASN A 432 1.12 7.21 14.13
N ALA A 433 0.87 8.35 14.77
CA ALA A 433 -0.20 8.48 15.77
C ALA A 433 -1.61 8.27 15.18
N ASN A 434 -1.75 8.46 13.87
CA ASN A 434 -3.00 8.25 13.13
C ASN A 434 -3.01 6.95 12.30
N GLY A 435 -2.08 6.01 12.58
CA GLY A 435 -2.03 4.69 11.96
C GLY A 435 -1.53 4.69 10.51
N LEU A 436 -0.78 5.72 10.13
CA LEU A 436 -0.15 5.84 8.82
C LEU A 436 1.35 5.72 8.96
N PHE A 437 1.94 4.76 8.27
CA PHE A 437 3.35 4.43 8.32
C PHE A 437 4.01 4.72 6.99
N ARG A 438 5.30 5.10 7.01
CA ARG A 438 6.07 5.31 5.78
C ARG A 438 6.42 3.98 5.13
N LEU A 439 6.26 3.92 3.81
CA LEU A 439 6.73 2.84 2.96
C LEU A 439 7.79 3.42 2.03
N TYR A 440 9.03 3.03 2.22
CA TYR A 440 10.19 3.56 1.51
C TYR A 440 10.46 2.78 0.23
N ASP A 441 10.86 3.48 -0.82
CA ASP A 441 11.30 2.91 -2.10
C ASP A 441 12.82 2.62 -2.11
N SER A 442 13.35 2.22 -3.27
CA SER A 442 14.78 1.98 -3.46
C SER A 442 15.55 3.20 -4.00
N GLY A 443 14.97 4.40 -3.93
CA GLY A 443 15.53 5.61 -4.51
C GLY A 443 15.37 5.71 -6.03
N ASN A 444 15.84 6.81 -6.59
CA ASN A 444 15.76 7.07 -8.03
C ASN A 444 17.14 7.39 -8.60
N LEU A 445 17.42 6.91 -9.81
CA LEU A 445 18.54 7.43 -10.58
C LEU A 445 18.13 8.76 -11.21
N LEU A 446 18.91 9.81 -10.99
CA LEU A 446 18.81 11.04 -11.75
C LEU A 446 19.74 10.94 -12.95
N LEU A 447 19.15 10.84 -14.12
CA LEU A 447 19.84 10.75 -15.41
C LEU A 447 19.66 12.04 -16.18
N ARG A 448 20.70 12.51 -16.85
CA ARG A 448 20.71 13.75 -17.61
C ARG A 448 21.24 13.54 -19.01
N TRP A 449 20.53 14.08 -19.96
CA TRP A 449 21.02 14.32 -21.30
C TRP A 449 21.29 15.82 -21.47
N SER A 450 22.42 16.19 -22.02
CA SER A 450 22.79 17.58 -22.39
C SER A 450 23.23 17.63 -23.83
N LYS A 451 23.03 18.80 -24.47
CA LYS A 451 23.42 19.06 -25.86
C LYS A 451 24.90 19.15 -26.01
#